data_b7b873bc7dfedebc1c8495218fbc1c62
#
_entry.id   b7b873bc7dfedebc1c8495218fbc1c62
#
_cell.length_a   1.000
_cell.length_b   1.000
_cell.length_c   1.000
_cell.angle_alpha   90.00
_cell.angle_beta   90.00
_cell.angle_gamma   90.00
#
_symmetry.space_group_name_H-M   'P 1'
#
loop_
_entity.id
_entity.type
_entity.pdbx_description
1 polymer ?
#
loop_
_entity_poly.entity_id
_entity_poly.type
_entity_poly.pdbx_seq_one_letter_code
_entity_poly.pdbx_strand_id
1 'polypeptide(L)'
;MIIKSRKMSVALSFALVVAVTSLIGTSVNATHSNQESFFDSVKARCGDAFSGSVEDSSNSTAYNDRKFILHIRDCSDTQIKIPLHIDDNSSRILVLTKSDGSIKLQHDHRHADGSSDALTLYGGYSSADSTANLARFPESAESIAITKAHAPTRTYPSVWSIILGSEAITYQVVRPGRTIRATFTFTDTVAHPPRAWDLSVGVSKIKPAAQLLDLSKRFLALTQTNDDFLRNASGHIERTLPDRSYNGVRQLAAQVGLLLEELNAIPRQLLSYEDILTATMLQRDLDLLIEAPDHHWLYFDLTPYNGGYVMGAELVPALNNIDLIAGDGVEHYLSLFTDAERFINGLATKLKLQKQRGILLPKAAIPRIRETYSGLRDNLSALIRFDPSRLEGLSSDRVQQLKDVSATVLTDKLYPAIDLLLATLGDDYLAQAPAAAGLYQYPGGEAYYRYLIRRETSLDLTPNQIHKMGLQTMADIQQQMQAVRQQLGFTGTAAEFHQQLRQDERFYANSPDEMEQRYQDYIDRVTPHLPNYFSQQPQAPYGVKRASPAAEVSMTSGYYRGGTSGEAGYYYYNGSNLDKNSMISAGFLIYHELIPGHHFHLSLAKENQQLSDYRR
;
A
#
# COMPACT_ATOMS: atom_id res chain seq x y z
N MET A 1 56.40 -24.59 54.66
CA MET A 1 56.03 -25.43 53.48
C MET A 1 54.55 -25.80 53.54
N ILE A 2 53.66 -24.83 53.69
CA ILE A 2 52.20 -25.01 53.64
C ILE A 2 51.56 -23.68 53.24
N ILE A 3 51.90 -23.08 52.08
CA ILE A 3 51.22 -21.86 51.55
C ILE A 3 51.07 -21.90 49.99
N LYS A 4 51.39 -23.01 49.36
CA LYS A 4 51.25 -23.07 47.87
C LYS A 4 50.04 -23.89 47.31
N SER A 5 49.27 -24.60 48.13
CA SER A 5 48.18 -25.45 47.69
C SER A 5 46.79 -24.76 47.69
N ARG A 6 46.62 -23.66 48.43
CA ARG A 6 45.31 -22.95 48.49
C ARG A 6 45.07 -21.97 47.35
N LYS A 7 46.11 -21.47 46.64
CA LYS A 7 45.95 -20.52 45.51
C LYS A 7 45.60 -21.22 44.19
N MET A 8 45.93 -22.50 44.04
CA MET A 8 45.66 -23.24 42.84
C MET A 8 44.20 -23.78 42.77
N SER A 9 43.62 -24.10 43.93
CA SER A 9 42.21 -24.58 44.03
C SER A 9 41.20 -23.46 43.73
N VAL A 10 41.50 -22.22 44.15
CA VAL A 10 40.60 -21.06 43.89
C VAL A 10 40.67 -20.62 42.43
N ALA A 11 41.83 -20.71 41.77
CA ALA A 11 41.96 -20.38 40.34
C ALA A 11 41.26 -21.41 39.44
N LEU A 12 41.25 -22.69 39.79
CA LEU A 12 40.55 -23.74 39.02
C LEU A 12 39.02 -23.62 39.19
N SER A 13 38.53 -23.29 40.39
CA SER A 13 37.10 -23.07 40.63
C SER A 13 36.58 -21.81 39.91
N PHE A 14 37.37 -20.73 39.79
CA PHE A 14 36.99 -19.54 39.06
C PHE A 14 37.01 -19.76 37.53
N ALA A 15 37.96 -20.52 37.00
CA ALA A 15 38.00 -20.86 35.57
C ALA A 15 36.84 -21.79 35.18
N LEU A 16 36.39 -22.70 36.04
CA LEU A 16 35.24 -23.56 35.77
C LEU A 16 33.91 -22.82 35.81
N VAL A 17 33.74 -21.84 36.72
CA VAL A 17 32.51 -21.02 36.80
C VAL A 17 32.43 -20.05 35.63
N VAL A 18 33.55 -19.47 35.18
CA VAL A 18 33.55 -18.59 34.00
C VAL A 18 33.34 -19.37 32.69
N ALA A 19 33.86 -20.61 32.59
CA ALA A 19 33.63 -21.47 31.43
C ALA A 19 32.17 -21.97 31.36
N VAL A 20 31.53 -22.27 32.48
CA VAL A 20 30.12 -22.70 32.53
C VAL A 20 29.19 -21.52 32.25
N THR A 21 29.47 -20.31 32.77
CA THR A 21 28.64 -19.12 32.45
C THR A 21 28.80 -18.65 31.02
N SER A 22 29.97 -18.74 30.39
CA SER A 22 30.15 -18.43 28.97
C SER A 22 29.52 -19.46 28.03
N LEU A 23 29.50 -20.75 28.39
CA LEU A 23 28.80 -21.77 27.60
C LEU A 23 27.27 -21.66 27.71
N ILE A 24 26.74 -21.28 28.88
CA ILE A 24 25.29 -21.05 29.04
C ILE A 24 24.88 -19.75 28.31
N GLY A 25 25.67 -18.69 28.39
CA GLY A 25 25.39 -17.41 27.70
C GLY A 25 25.42 -17.55 26.18
N THR A 26 26.34 -18.31 25.59
CA THR A 26 26.40 -18.54 24.14
C THR A 26 25.27 -19.44 23.64
N SER A 27 24.83 -20.43 24.41
CA SER A 27 23.69 -21.29 24.04
C SER A 27 22.35 -20.53 24.10
N VAL A 28 22.14 -19.68 25.09
CA VAL A 28 20.93 -18.87 25.21
C VAL A 28 20.84 -17.84 24.04
N ASN A 29 21.92 -17.14 23.72
CA ASN A 29 21.94 -16.20 22.61
C ASN A 29 21.73 -16.87 21.23
N ALA A 30 22.30 -18.05 21.01
CA ALA A 30 22.10 -18.81 19.79
C ALA A 30 20.66 -19.32 19.65
N THR A 31 20.02 -19.72 20.74
CA THR A 31 18.62 -20.16 20.73
C THR A 31 17.65 -19.01 20.43
N HIS A 32 17.88 -17.84 21.03
CA HIS A 32 17.09 -16.63 20.71
C HIS A 32 17.21 -16.24 19.24
N SER A 33 18.42 -16.21 18.69
CA SER A 33 18.66 -15.90 17.29
C SER A 33 17.95 -16.88 16.33
N ASN A 34 17.94 -18.18 16.66
CA ASN A 34 17.26 -19.20 15.87
C ASN A 34 15.73 -19.05 15.89
N GLN A 35 15.17 -18.73 17.04
CA GLN A 35 13.71 -18.56 17.19
C GLN A 35 13.22 -17.31 16.49
N GLU A 36 13.94 -16.19 16.59
CA GLU A 36 13.64 -14.98 15.82
C GLU A 36 13.73 -15.26 14.32
N SER A 37 14.78 -15.91 13.86
CA SER A 37 14.96 -16.28 12.46
C SER A 37 13.84 -17.20 11.95
N PHE A 38 13.36 -18.15 12.77
CA PHE A 38 12.20 -18.99 12.44
C PHE A 38 10.93 -18.18 12.28
N PHE A 39 10.62 -17.32 13.26
CA PHE A 39 9.43 -16.48 13.21
C PHE A 39 9.41 -15.58 11.97
N ASP A 40 10.55 -14.95 11.66
CA ASP A 40 10.71 -14.07 10.52
C ASP A 40 10.61 -14.84 9.19
N SER A 41 11.09 -16.10 9.15
CA SER A 41 10.94 -16.99 7.98
C SER A 41 9.48 -17.37 7.71
N VAL A 42 8.68 -17.59 8.77
CA VAL A 42 7.22 -17.80 8.63
C VAL A 42 6.54 -16.50 8.21
N LYS A 43 6.91 -15.37 8.83
CA LYS A 43 6.37 -14.05 8.52
C LYS A 43 6.61 -13.64 7.06
N ALA A 44 7.77 -13.99 6.50
CA ALA A 44 8.10 -13.72 5.10
C ALA A 44 7.15 -14.38 4.09
N ARG A 45 6.37 -15.36 4.53
CA ARG A 45 5.33 -16.04 3.73
C ARG A 45 3.91 -15.55 4.04
N CYS A 46 3.79 -14.40 4.67
CA CYS A 46 2.49 -13.86 5.01
C CYS A 46 1.66 -13.57 3.75
N GLY A 47 0.40 -13.99 3.77
CA GLY A 47 -0.50 -13.97 2.62
C GLY A 47 -0.47 -15.24 1.77
N ASP A 48 0.51 -16.16 1.99
CA ASP A 48 0.56 -17.42 1.28
C ASP A 48 -0.46 -18.42 1.82
N ALA A 49 -1.11 -19.14 0.90
CA ALA A 49 -1.94 -20.29 1.23
C ALA A 49 -1.58 -21.47 0.31
N PHE A 50 -1.54 -22.68 0.90
CA PHE A 50 -1.11 -23.89 0.21
C PHE A 50 -2.07 -25.02 0.47
N SER A 51 -2.36 -25.84 -0.55
CA SER A 51 -3.00 -27.13 -0.34
C SER A 51 -1.99 -28.18 0.09
N GLY A 52 -2.46 -29.22 0.77
CA GLY A 52 -1.58 -30.25 1.32
C GLY A 52 -2.27 -31.56 1.59
N SER A 53 -1.48 -32.50 2.12
CA SER A 53 -1.92 -33.85 2.48
C SER A 53 -1.56 -34.17 3.92
N VAL A 54 -2.24 -35.15 4.53
CA VAL A 54 -2.03 -35.59 5.91
C VAL A 54 -1.71 -37.06 5.96
N GLU A 55 -0.62 -37.39 6.67
CA GLU A 55 -0.22 -38.76 7.02
C GLU A 55 -0.50 -38.98 8.49
N ASP A 56 -1.07 -40.15 8.85
CA ASP A 56 -1.36 -40.55 10.21
C ASP A 56 -0.79 -41.94 10.47
N SER A 57 0.19 -42.05 11.39
CA SER A 57 0.88 -43.29 11.72
C SER A 57 -0.01 -44.38 12.35
N SER A 58 -1.24 -44.04 12.74
CA SER A 58 -2.20 -45.02 13.27
C SER A 58 -3.00 -45.74 12.17
N ASN A 59 -2.67 -45.52 10.88
CA ASN A 59 -3.42 -46.04 9.74
C ASN A 59 -4.90 -45.65 9.75
N SER A 60 -5.23 -44.53 10.40
CA SER A 60 -6.59 -43.99 10.41
C SER A 60 -6.99 -43.49 9.03
N THR A 61 -8.18 -43.85 8.58
CA THR A 61 -8.77 -43.34 7.34
C THR A 61 -9.43 -41.96 7.50
N ALA A 62 -9.34 -41.36 8.69
CA ALA A 62 -10.02 -40.09 9.02
C ALA A 62 -9.59 -38.89 8.16
N TYR A 63 -8.43 -39.00 7.51
CA TYR A 63 -7.86 -37.93 6.67
C TYR A 63 -7.81 -38.30 5.17
N ASN A 64 -8.24 -39.51 4.78
CA ASN A 64 -8.25 -39.92 3.38
C ASN A 64 -9.26 -39.07 2.60
N ASP A 65 -8.89 -38.68 1.37
CA ASP A 65 -9.74 -37.94 0.41
C ASP A 65 -10.24 -36.59 0.92
N ARG A 66 -9.62 -36.05 1.98
CA ARG A 66 -9.96 -34.72 2.52
C ARG A 66 -9.04 -33.64 1.97
N LYS A 67 -9.60 -32.47 1.74
CA LYS A 67 -8.86 -31.28 1.30
C LYS A 67 -8.29 -30.54 2.52
N PHE A 68 -6.99 -30.29 2.49
CA PHE A 68 -6.30 -29.51 3.51
C PHE A 68 -5.75 -28.23 2.92
N ILE A 69 -5.95 -27.09 3.60
CA ILE A 69 -5.38 -25.80 3.21
C ILE A 69 -4.76 -25.16 4.46
N LEU A 70 -3.50 -24.75 4.35
CA LEU A 70 -2.81 -23.92 5.34
C LEU A 70 -2.68 -22.52 4.77
N HIS A 71 -3.06 -21.50 5.56
CA HIS A 71 -3.01 -20.10 5.15
C HIS A 71 -2.24 -19.30 6.21
N ILE A 72 -1.18 -18.58 5.83
CA ILE A 72 -0.38 -17.74 6.73
C ILE A 72 -0.91 -16.31 6.61
N ARG A 73 -1.47 -15.75 7.69
CA ARG A 73 -2.10 -14.42 7.68
C ARG A 73 -1.94 -13.65 9.00
N ASP A 74 -2.42 -12.43 9.05
CA ASP A 74 -2.41 -11.53 10.23
C ASP A 74 -1.01 -11.44 10.88
N CYS A 75 0.01 -11.17 10.06
CA CYS A 75 1.40 -11.16 10.48
C CYS A 75 1.81 -9.79 11.01
N SER A 76 2.01 -9.70 12.31
CA SER A 76 2.65 -8.55 12.97
C SER A 76 4.10 -8.88 13.38
N ASP A 77 4.78 -7.95 14.03
CA ASP A 77 6.12 -8.19 14.58
C ASP A 77 6.11 -9.17 15.76
N THR A 78 4.95 -9.36 16.38
CA THR A 78 4.81 -10.17 17.58
C THR A 78 3.88 -11.37 17.41
N GLN A 79 3.04 -11.42 16.39
CA GLN A 79 2.05 -12.49 16.22
C GLN A 79 1.83 -12.84 14.75
N ILE A 80 1.65 -14.14 14.47
CA ILE A 80 1.25 -14.69 13.17
C ILE A 80 0.09 -15.64 13.40
N LYS A 81 -0.97 -15.57 12.59
CA LYS A 81 -2.05 -16.54 12.58
C LYS A 81 -1.96 -17.44 11.34
N ILE A 82 -2.16 -18.73 11.55
CA ILE A 82 -2.07 -19.76 10.52
C ILE A 82 -3.33 -20.62 10.57
N PRO A 83 -4.45 -20.23 9.92
CA PRO A 83 -5.60 -21.09 9.72
C PRO A 83 -5.23 -22.41 9.03
N LEU A 84 -5.79 -23.49 9.54
CA LEU A 84 -5.74 -24.83 8.97
C LEU A 84 -7.16 -25.30 8.65
N HIS A 85 -7.51 -25.31 7.37
CA HIS A 85 -8.82 -25.73 6.88
C HIS A 85 -8.82 -27.21 6.53
N ILE A 86 -9.91 -27.90 6.85
CA ILE A 86 -10.12 -29.31 6.52
C ILE A 86 -11.51 -29.42 5.88
N ASP A 87 -11.56 -29.53 4.55
CA ASP A 87 -12.80 -29.36 3.76
C ASP A 87 -13.49 -28.04 4.12
N ASP A 88 -14.77 -28.05 4.51
CA ASP A 88 -15.53 -26.88 4.95
C ASP A 88 -15.30 -26.48 6.41
N ASN A 89 -14.46 -27.25 7.14
CA ASN A 89 -14.18 -26.96 8.55
C ASN A 89 -12.98 -25.98 8.68
N SER A 90 -13.27 -24.75 9.02
CA SER A 90 -12.29 -23.66 9.21
C SER A 90 -12.09 -23.28 10.68
N SER A 91 -12.33 -24.22 11.61
CA SER A 91 -12.31 -24.00 13.06
C SER A 91 -10.92 -23.82 13.67
N ARG A 92 -9.85 -24.22 12.98
CA ARG A 92 -8.51 -24.36 13.56
C ARG A 92 -7.60 -23.23 13.11
N ILE A 93 -7.06 -22.48 14.07
CA ILE A 93 -6.07 -21.44 13.82
C ILE A 93 -4.85 -21.70 14.71
N LEU A 94 -3.67 -21.85 14.12
CA LEU A 94 -2.42 -21.86 14.86
C LEU A 94 -2.00 -20.41 15.07
N VAL A 95 -1.75 -20.01 16.30
CA VAL A 95 -1.31 -18.67 16.68
C VAL A 95 0.11 -18.76 17.20
N LEU A 96 1.05 -18.14 16.49
CA LEU A 96 2.44 -17.97 16.91
C LEU A 96 2.60 -16.59 17.53
N THR A 97 3.08 -16.50 18.77
CA THR A 97 3.30 -15.22 19.45
C THR A 97 4.74 -15.17 20.00
N LYS A 98 5.50 -14.11 19.70
CA LYS A 98 6.79 -13.85 20.34
C LYS A 98 6.56 -13.56 21.82
N SER A 99 7.30 -14.23 22.70
CA SER A 99 7.20 -14.11 24.16
C SER A 99 8.58 -14.27 24.79
N ASP A 100 9.15 -13.22 25.35
CA ASP A 100 10.39 -13.23 26.15
C ASP A 100 11.50 -14.15 25.63
N GLY A 101 11.83 -13.99 24.32
CA GLY A 101 12.88 -14.78 23.66
C GLY A 101 12.49 -16.20 23.27
N SER A 102 11.21 -16.53 23.31
CA SER A 102 10.62 -17.79 22.83
C SER A 102 9.43 -17.50 21.92
N ILE A 103 8.94 -18.53 21.22
CA ILE A 103 7.70 -18.47 20.47
C ILE A 103 6.66 -19.31 21.20
N LYS A 104 5.49 -18.75 21.49
CA LYS A 104 4.34 -19.48 21.99
C LYS A 104 3.46 -19.93 20.83
N LEU A 105 3.20 -21.23 20.71
CA LEU A 105 2.16 -21.77 19.83
C LEU A 105 0.89 -21.99 20.64
N GLN A 106 -0.24 -21.50 20.15
CA GLN A 106 -1.57 -21.79 20.67
C GLN A 106 -2.49 -22.24 19.53
N HIS A 107 -3.41 -23.16 19.86
CA HIS A 107 -4.47 -23.59 18.95
C HIS A 107 -5.74 -22.86 19.31
N ASP A 108 -6.10 -21.86 18.52
CA ASP A 108 -7.37 -21.15 18.66
C ASP A 108 -8.44 -21.90 17.86
N HIS A 109 -9.36 -22.54 18.57
CA HIS A 109 -10.49 -23.25 17.98
C HIS A 109 -11.75 -22.44 18.12
N ARG A 110 -12.48 -22.33 17.02
CA ARG A 110 -13.71 -21.55 16.94
C ARG A 110 -14.87 -22.37 16.38
N HIS A 111 -16.10 -22.02 16.79
CA HIS A 111 -17.32 -22.42 16.10
C HIS A 111 -17.53 -21.60 14.83
N ALA A 112 -18.44 -22.03 13.95
CA ALA A 112 -18.73 -21.33 12.69
C ALA A 112 -19.27 -19.88 12.88
N ASP A 113 -19.80 -19.57 14.05
CA ASP A 113 -20.25 -18.23 14.44
C ASP A 113 -19.14 -17.36 15.03
N GLY A 114 -17.90 -17.84 15.06
CA GLY A 114 -16.73 -17.14 15.60
C GLY A 114 -16.57 -17.24 17.13
N SER A 115 -17.50 -17.86 17.85
CA SER A 115 -17.35 -18.08 19.29
C SER A 115 -16.25 -19.11 19.58
N SER A 116 -15.58 -18.96 20.74
CA SER A 116 -14.52 -19.88 21.17
C SER A 116 -15.06 -21.25 21.51
N ASP A 117 -14.40 -22.30 21.01
CA ASP A 117 -14.65 -23.67 21.44
C ASP A 117 -14.15 -23.86 22.89
N ALA A 118 -14.73 -24.80 23.63
CA ALA A 118 -14.29 -25.16 24.97
C ALA A 118 -12.87 -25.74 24.97
N LEU A 119 -12.50 -26.47 23.91
CA LEU A 119 -11.14 -26.98 23.67
C LEU A 119 -10.36 -25.97 22.80
N THR A 120 -9.91 -24.88 23.38
CA THR A 120 -9.17 -23.81 22.66
C THR A 120 -7.96 -23.33 23.47
N LEU A 121 -7.06 -22.57 22.82
CA LEU A 121 -5.87 -21.91 23.36
C LEU A 121 -4.85 -22.86 24.04
N TYR A 122 -4.93 -24.15 23.79
CA TYR A 122 -3.92 -25.12 24.22
C TYR A 122 -2.68 -25.07 23.31
N GLY A 123 -1.50 -25.43 23.84
CA GLY A 123 -0.26 -25.34 23.07
C GLY A 123 0.98 -25.43 23.96
N GLY A 124 2.04 -24.74 23.59
CA GLY A 124 3.31 -24.75 24.34
C GLY A 124 4.29 -23.71 23.81
N TYR A 125 5.45 -23.65 24.45
CA TYR A 125 6.54 -22.75 24.06
C TYR A 125 7.58 -23.50 23.22
N SER A 126 8.24 -22.76 22.31
CA SER A 126 9.33 -23.32 21.51
C SER A 126 10.48 -23.84 22.40
N SER A 127 10.91 -25.05 22.11
CA SER A 127 11.99 -25.70 22.86
C SER A 127 13.38 -25.21 22.43
N ALA A 128 14.38 -25.43 23.28
CA ALA A 128 15.76 -24.98 23.06
C ALA A 128 16.45 -25.63 21.84
N ASP A 129 15.94 -26.76 21.34
CA ASP A 129 16.43 -27.47 20.16
C ASP A 129 15.77 -26.98 18.86
N SER A 130 14.96 -25.91 18.91
CA SER A 130 14.42 -25.23 17.73
C SER A 130 15.54 -24.54 16.94
N THR A 131 15.39 -24.56 15.60
CA THR A 131 16.34 -23.96 14.64
C THR A 131 15.62 -22.92 13.78
N ALA A 132 16.33 -22.24 12.90
CA ALA A 132 15.74 -21.29 11.95
C ALA A 132 14.66 -21.92 11.02
N ASN A 133 14.68 -23.26 10.83
CA ASN A 133 13.77 -23.96 9.93
C ASN A 133 12.85 -24.97 10.66
N LEU A 134 12.97 -25.09 11.97
CA LEU A 134 12.18 -26.02 12.76
C LEU A 134 11.89 -25.44 14.14
N ALA A 135 10.63 -25.26 14.47
CA ALA A 135 10.22 -24.98 15.84
C ALA A 135 9.43 -26.15 16.42
N ARG A 136 9.81 -26.59 17.63
CA ARG A 136 9.14 -27.63 18.42
C ARG A 136 8.49 -27.00 19.64
N PHE A 137 7.25 -27.40 19.91
CA PHE A 137 6.39 -26.84 20.95
C PHE A 137 5.90 -27.99 21.84
N PRO A 138 6.65 -28.41 22.87
CA PRO A 138 6.17 -29.36 23.88
C PRO A 138 4.93 -28.81 24.58
N GLU A 139 3.95 -29.70 24.83
CA GLU A 139 2.69 -29.33 25.49
C GLU A 139 2.96 -28.81 26.90
N SER A 140 2.48 -27.59 27.22
CA SER A 140 2.62 -26.99 28.54
C SER A 140 1.72 -27.67 29.58
N ALA A 141 2.06 -27.56 30.87
CA ALA A 141 1.24 -28.12 31.96
C ALA A 141 -0.20 -27.52 31.94
N GLU A 142 -0.31 -26.24 31.66
CA GLU A 142 -1.60 -25.56 31.50
C GLU A 142 -2.39 -26.13 30.32
N SER A 143 -1.75 -26.34 29.19
CA SER A 143 -2.34 -26.97 28.00
C SER A 143 -2.82 -28.40 28.28
N ILE A 144 -2.04 -29.19 29.01
CA ILE A 144 -2.41 -30.56 29.44
C ILE A 144 -3.68 -30.52 30.31
N ALA A 145 -3.82 -29.55 31.20
CA ALA A 145 -5.02 -29.40 32.02
C ALA A 145 -6.26 -29.12 31.16
N ILE A 146 -6.16 -28.18 30.20
CA ILE A 146 -7.25 -27.86 29.26
C ILE A 146 -7.64 -29.07 28.43
N THR A 147 -6.66 -29.74 27.83
CA THR A 147 -6.91 -30.89 26.94
C THR A 147 -7.45 -32.10 27.68
N LYS A 148 -7.03 -32.34 28.91
CA LYS A 148 -7.62 -33.41 29.77
C LYS A 148 -9.08 -33.15 30.13
N ALA A 149 -9.45 -31.88 30.39
CA ALA A 149 -10.82 -31.52 30.74
C ALA A 149 -11.78 -31.71 29.56
N HIS A 150 -11.35 -31.39 28.31
CA HIS A 150 -12.23 -31.32 27.13
C HIS A 150 -11.96 -32.43 26.07
N ALA A 151 -10.86 -33.20 26.18
CA ALA A 151 -10.54 -34.29 25.29
C ALA A 151 -9.93 -35.47 26.08
N PRO A 152 -10.67 -36.13 27.00
CA PRO A 152 -10.14 -37.10 27.94
C PRO A 152 -9.60 -38.37 27.30
N THR A 153 -9.98 -38.71 26.07
CA THR A 153 -9.51 -39.88 25.33
C THR A 153 -8.19 -39.65 24.59
N ARG A 154 -7.65 -38.43 24.61
CA ARG A 154 -6.39 -38.07 23.97
C ARG A 154 -5.20 -38.56 24.80
N THR A 155 -4.14 -39.03 24.12
CA THR A 155 -2.85 -39.36 24.78
C THR A 155 -1.99 -38.12 25.01
N TYR A 156 -1.24 -38.08 26.09
CA TYR A 156 -0.42 -36.95 26.56
C TYR A 156 1.03 -37.39 26.88
N PRO A 157 2.03 -36.44 26.81
CA PRO A 157 1.94 -35.10 26.25
C PRO A 157 1.99 -35.11 24.72
N SER A 158 1.60 -34.00 24.10
CA SER A 158 1.82 -33.76 22.67
C SER A 158 3.06 -32.90 22.46
N VAL A 159 3.73 -33.10 21.34
CA VAL A 159 4.73 -32.17 20.82
C VAL A 159 4.28 -31.75 19.41
N TRP A 160 4.05 -30.47 19.23
CA TRP A 160 3.80 -29.90 17.91
C TRP A 160 5.10 -29.41 17.30
N SER A 161 5.21 -29.50 15.99
CA SER A 161 6.36 -28.98 15.25
C SER A 161 5.90 -28.28 13.99
N ILE A 162 6.54 -27.14 13.65
CA ILE A 162 6.41 -26.50 12.34
C ILE A 162 7.80 -26.55 11.70
N ILE A 163 7.86 -27.13 10.50
CA ILE A 163 9.09 -27.37 9.74
C ILE A 163 9.01 -26.61 8.42
N LEU A 164 9.97 -25.74 8.17
CA LEU A 164 10.12 -24.99 6.93
C LEU A 164 11.18 -25.67 6.07
N GLY A 165 10.73 -26.45 5.07
CA GLY A 165 11.60 -27.00 4.04
C GLY A 165 11.85 -26.00 2.90
N SER A 166 12.66 -26.41 1.92
CA SER A 166 12.87 -25.66 0.68
C SER A 166 11.62 -25.63 -0.22
N GLU A 167 10.79 -26.67 -0.15
CA GLU A 167 9.65 -26.90 -1.07
C GLU A 167 8.29 -27.00 -0.36
N ALA A 168 8.28 -27.08 0.96
CA ALA A 168 7.05 -27.29 1.73
C ALA A 168 7.15 -26.77 3.15
N ILE A 169 6.00 -26.44 3.74
CA ILE A 169 5.81 -26.27 5.17
C ILE A 169 5.10 -27.51 5.72
N THR A 170 5.61 -28.07 6.84
CA THR A 170 5.03 -29.24 7.49
C THR A 170 4.61 -28.90 8.91
N TYR A 171 3.36 -29.15 9.24
CA TYR A 171 2.84 -29.14 10.60
C TYR A 171 2.72 -30.58 11.11
N GLN A 172 3.38 -30.89 12.23
CA GLN A 172 3.41 -32.22 12.77
C GLN A 172 2.97 -32.24 14.24
N VAL A 173 2.24 -33.29 14.62
CA VAL A 173 1.84 -33.57 16.00
C VAL A 173 2.34 -34.96 16.36
N VAL A 174 3.16 -35.04 17.39
CA VAL A 174 3.64 -36.32 17.96
C VAL A 174 3.01 -36.52 19.35
N ARG A 175 2.41 -37.68 19.55
CA ARG A 175 1.82 -38.14 20.82
C ARG A 175 2.28 -39.56 21.10
N PRO A 176 2.18 -40.03 22.34
CA PRO A 176 2.46 -41.45 22.64
C PRO A 176 1.63 -42.37 21.72
N GLY A 177 2.32 -43.13 20.89
CA GLY A 177 1.74 -44.12 19.97
C GLY A 177 1.12 -43.53 18.67
N ARG A 178 1.24 -42.24 18.40
CA ARG A 178 0.66 -41.63 17.17
C ARG A 178 1.44 -40.42 16.70
N THR A 179 1.70 -40.35 15.40
CA THR A 179 2.23 -39.17 14.72
C THR A 179 1.27 -38.78 13.58
N ILE A 180 0.90 -37.50 13.52
CA ILE A 180 0.12 -36.92 12.46
C ILE A 180 1.01 -35.86 11.80
N ARG A 181 1.15 -35.90 10.48
CA ARG A 181 1.97 -34.97 9.70
C ARG A 181 1.14 -34.40 8.54
N ALA A 182 0.99 -33.09 8.52
CA ALA A 182 0.36 -32.36 7.43
C ALA A 182 1.44 -31.60 6.64
N THR A 183 1.57 -31.88 5.35
CA THR A 183 2.58 -31.28 4.47
C THR A 183 1.90 -30.46 3.38
N PHE A 184 2.33 -29.20 3.22
CA PHE A 184 1.78 -28.22 2.30
C PHE A 184 2.88 -27.74 1.36
N THR A 185 2.76 -28.06 0.08
CA THR A 185 3.79 -27.81 -0.94
C THR A 185 3.69 -26.38 -1.46
N PHE A 186 4.81 -25.69 -1.57
CA PHE A 186 4.83 -24.28 -1.98
C PHE A 186 4.42 -24.05 -3.44
N THR A 187 4.43 -25.08 -4.28
CA THR A 187 3.92 -25.02 -5.64
C THR A 187 2.39 -25.12 -5.72
N ASP A 188 1.74 -25.69 -4.70
CA ASP A 188 0.32 -25.96 -4.68
C ASP A 188 -0.44 -24.80 -4.00
N THR A 189 -0.30 -23.61 -4.58
CA THR A 189 -0.88 -22.37 -4.06
C THR A 189 -2.39 -22.34 -4.17
N VAL A 190 -3.05 -21.73 -3.17
CA VAL A 190 -4.50 -21.50 -3.14
C VAL A 190 -4.74 -19.99 -3.18
N ALA A 191 -5.21 -19.48 -4.31
CA ALA A 191 -5.43 -18.05 -4.51
C ALA A 191 -6.50 -17.47 -3.57
N HIS A 192 -7.56 -18.25 -3.30
CA HIS A 192 -8.66 -17.86 -2.42
C HIS A 192 -8.86 -18.93 -1.34
N PRO A 193 -8.10 -18.85 -0.22
CA PRO A 193 -8.28 -19.79 0.89
C PRO A 193 -9.62 -19.56 1.60
N PRO A 194 -10.24 -20.61 2.17
CA PRO A 194 -11.48 -20.46 2.94
C PRO A 194 -11.31 -19.47 4.11
N ARG A 195 -12.41 -18.83 4.48
CA ARG A 195 -12.45 -17.95 5.65
C ARG A 195 -12.32 -18.77 6.94
N ALA A 196 -11.36 -18.44 7.79
CA ALA A 196 -11.27 -19.04 9.10
C ALA A 196 -12.36 -18.52 10.05
N TRP A 197 -12.83 -19.37 10.96
CA TRP A 197 -13.98 -19.03 11.82
C TRP A 197 -13.66 -18.01 12.92
N ASP A 198 -12.43 -17.68 13.21
CA ASP A 198 -12.07 -16.55 14.06
C ASP A 198 -12.40 -15.19 13.45
N LEU A 199 -12.63 -15.16 12.14
CA LEU A 199 -13.13 -14.01 11.40
C LEU A 199 -14.66 -14.02 11.27
N SER A 200 -15.33 -15.11 11.69
CA SER A 200 -16.77 -15.15 11.81
C SER A 200 -17.15 -14.28 13.00
N VAL A 201 -17.30 -13.00 12.77
CA VAL A 201 -18.03 -12.14 13.71
C VAL A 201 -19.40 -12.81 13.83
N GLY A 202 -19.77 -13.23 15.03
CA GLY A 202 -21.09 -13.82 15.28
C GLY A 202 -22.12 -12.94 14.60
N VAL A 203 -23.20 -13.52 14.02
CA VAL A 203 -24.24 -12.80 13.27
C VAL A 203 -24.60 -11.58 14.10
N SER A 204 -23.97 -10.48 13.72
CA SER A 204 -23.83 -9.31 14.56
C SER A 204 -25.20 -8.69 14.74
N LYS A 205 -25.54 -8.33 15.95
CA LYS A 205 -26.64 -7.39 16.25
C LYS A 205 -26.41 -6.00 15.62
N ILE A 206 -25.28 -5.80 14.94
CA ILE A 206 -24.92 -4.58 14.22
C ILE A 206 -25.76 -4.52 12.94
N LYS A 207 -26.43 -3.40 12.72
CA LYS A 207 -27.21 -3.17 11.50
C LYS A 207 -26.30 -3.28 10.25
N PRO A 208 -26.77 -3.86 9.13
CA PRO A 208 -25.98 -4.01 7.89
C PRO A 208 -25.29 -2.74 7.41
N ALA A 209 -25.95 -1.59 7.51
CA ALA A 209 -25.36 -0.29 7.17
C ALA A 209 -24.14 0.07 8.07
N ALA A 210 -24.18 -0.26 9.35
CA ALA A 210 -23.05 -0.02 10.26
C ALA A 210 -21.88 -0.99 10.00
N GLN A 211 -22.15 -2.23 9.58
CA GLN A 211 -21.12 -3.17 9.12
C GLN A 211 -20.42 -2.64 7.85
N LEU A 212 -21.20 -2.16 6.88
CA LEU A 212 -20.67 -1.57 5.66
C LEU A 212 -19.80 -0.34 5.96
N LEU A 213 -20.25 0.53 6.89
CA LEU A 213 -19.48 1.69 7.31
C LEU A 213 -18.15 1.29 7.97
N ASP A 214 -18.14 0.27 8.81
CA ASP A 214 -16.90 -0.26 9.42
C ASP A 214 -15.97 -0.83 8.36
N LEU A 215 -16.48 -1.64 7.43
CA LEU A 215 -15.70 -2.17 6.31
C LEU A 215 -15.05 -1.06 5.48
N SER A 216 -15.82 -0.02 5.13
CA SER A 216 -15.32 1.10 4.36
C SER A 216 -14.20 1.88 5.09
N LYS A 217 -14.30 2.03 6.41
CA LYS A 217 -13.23 2.64 7.23
C LYS A 217 -11.97 1.78 7.29
N ARG A 218 -12.12 0.47 7.45
CA ARG A 218 -10.98 -0.47 7.46
C ARG A 218 -10.31 -0.51 6.09
N PHE A 219 -11.08 -0.47 5.01
CA PHE A 219 -10.55 -0.37 3.66
C PHE A 219 -9.72 0.90 3.48
N LEU A 220 -10.24 2.06 3.87
CA LEU A 220 -9.49 3.31 3.85
C LEU A 220 -8.20 3.22 4.66
N ALA A 221 -8.26 2.67 5.87
CA ALA A 221 -7.08 2.51 6.72
C ALA A 221 -5.99 1.64 6.08
N LEU A 222 -6.38 0.67 5.23
CA LEU A 222 -5.44 -0.18 4.49
C LEU A 222 -4.89 0.50 3.23
N THR A 223 -5.67 1.37 2.57
CA THR A 223 -5.34 1.88 1.23
C THR A 223 -4.86 3.31 1.21
N GLN A 224 -5.23 4.14 2.19
CA GLN A 224 -4.81 5.55 2.22
C GLN A 224 -3.29 5.74 2.34
N THR A 225 -2.58 4.78 2.93
CA THR A 225 -1.12 4.73 2.91
C THR A 225 -0.56 4.45 1.50
N ASN A 226 -1.41 4.07 0.53
CA ASN A 226 -0.99 3.74 -0.83
C ASN A 226 -1.30 4.83 -1.86
N ASP A 227 -2.31 5.66 -1.67
CA ASP A 227 -2.78 6.64 -2.66
C ASP A 227 -2.44 8.09 -2.30
N ASP A 228 -2.52 8.47 -1.03
CA ASP A 228 -2.16 9.81 -0.55
C ASP A 228 -0.94 9.70 0.35
N PHE A 229 0.14 9.47 -0.25
CA PHE A 229 1.43 8.88 0.12
C PHE A 229 1.85 8.94 1.58
N LEU A 230 1.30 9.79 2.40
CA LEU A 230 1.88 9.99 3.72
C LEU A 230 0.87 10.47 4.75
N ARG A 231 -0.41 10.53 4.39
CA ARG A 231 -1.46 10.87 5.35
C ARG A 231 -2.44 9.71 5.49
N ASN A 232 -2.69 9.28 6.71
CA ASN A 232 -3.79 8.34 6.99
C ASN A 232 -5.15 9.07 7.01
N ALA A 233 -6.23 8.29 7.15
CA ALA A 233 -7.60 8.79 7.21
C ALA A 233 -7.85 9.91 8.23
N SER A 234 -6.99 10.00 9.26
CA SER A 234 -7.05 11.05 10.29
C SER A 234 -6.23 12.30 9.94
N GLY A 235 -5.58 12.32 8.76
CA GLY A 235 -4.70 13.41 8.34
C GLY A 235 -3.30 13.38 8.98
N HIS A 236 -2.98 12.34 9.78
CA HIS A 236 -1.64 12.17 10.33
C HIS A 236 -0.66 11.66 9.28
N ILE A 237 0.56 12.18 9.31
CA ILE A 237 1.64 11.74 8.43
C ILE A 237 2.12 10.36 8.92
N GLU A 238 2.26 9.41 7.99
CA GLU A 238 2.77 8.07 8.30
C GLU A 238 4.27 8.10 8.62
N ARG A 239 4.75 7.07 9.35
CA ARG A 239 6.16 6.94 9.72
C ARG A 239 6.99 6.20 8.71
N THR A 240 6.34 5.52 7.77
CA THR A 240 6.97 4.70 6.73
C THR A 240 6.29 4.93 5.39
N LEU A 241 7.05 4.76 4.33
CA LEU A 241 6.53 4.75 2.97
C LEU A 241 5.84 3.41 2.67
N PRO A 242 4.84 3.38 1.77
CA PRO A 242 4.16 2.14 1.38
C PRO A 242 5.14 1.05 0.93
N ASP A 243 4.87 -0.19 1.29
CA ASP A 243 5.61 -1.34 0.77
C ASP A 243 5.08 -1.73 -0.62
N ARG A 244 5.77 -1.28 -1.67
CA ARG A 244 5.47 -1.59 -3.07
C ARG A 244 6.20 -2.83 -3.59
N SER A 245 6.80 -3.62 -2.71
CA SER A 245 7.36 -4.92 -3.09
C SER A 245 6.24 -5.89 -3.53
N TYR A 246 6.61 -6.93 -4.28
CA TYR A 246 5.65 -7.99 -4.63
C TYR A 246 5.00 -8.62 -3.38
N ASN A 247 5.77 -8.76 -2.30
CA ASN A 247 5.25 -9.29 -1.05
C ASN A 247 4.26 -8.31 -0.38
N GLY A 248 4.58 -7.01 -0.35
CA GLY A 248 3.67 -5.98 0.18
C GLY A 248 2.34 -5.94 -0.57
N VAL A 249 2.38 -5.99 -1.91
CA VAL A 249 1.17 -6.03 -2.75
C VAL A 249 0.34 -7.29 -2.48
N ARG A 250 0.98 -8.46 -2.31
CA ARG A 250 0.29 -9.71 -1.95
C ARG A 250 -0.33 -9.68 -0.55
N GLN A 251 0.38 -9.11 0.42
CA GLN A 251 -0.15 -8.94 1.77
C GLN A 251 -1.39 -8.04 1.78
N LEU A 252 -1.34 -6.93 1.05
CA LEU A 252 -2.50 -6.05 0.89
C LEU A 252 -3.67 -6.80 0.24
N ALA A 253 -3.43 -7.51 -0.87
CA ALA A 253 -4.46 -8.30 -1.55
C ALA A 253 -5.10 -9.35 -0.63
N ALA A 254 -4.30 -10.01 0.21
CA ALA A 254 -4.82 -10.98 1.19
C ALA A 254 -5.71 -10.32 2.26
N GLN A 255 -5.31 -9.15 2.79
CA GLN A 255 -6.10 -8.39 3.76
C GLN A 255 -7.41 -7.89 3.15
N VAL A 256 -7.34 -7.39 1.93
CA VAL A 256 -8.49 -6.92 1.15
C VAL A 256 -9.44 -8.07 0.82
N GLY A 257 -8.92 -9.27 0.54
CA GLY A 257 -9.72 -10.47 0.35
C GLY A 257 -10.62 -10.79 1.54
N LEU A 258 -10.13 -10.62 2.76
CA LEU A 258 -10.95 -10.79 3.96
C LEU A 258 -12.08 -9.76 4.05
N LEU A 259 -11.81 -8.50 3.67
CA LEU A 259 -12.85 -7.47 3.63
C LEU A 259 -13.93 -7.79 2.59
N LEU A 260 -13.54 -8.35 1.43
CA LEU A 260 -14.49 -8.75 0.38
C LEU A 260 -15.42 -9.87 0.87
N GLU A 261 -14.89 -10.86 1.59
CA GLU A 261 -15.70 -11.93 2.18
C GLU A 261 -16.74 -11.37 3.17
N GLU A 262 -16.31 -10.45 4.05
CA GLU A 262 -17.21 -9.78 4.98
C GLU A 262 -18.27 -8.93 4.26
N LEU A 263 -17.89 -8.22 3.21
CA LEU A 263 -18.80 -7.43 2.38
C LEU A 263 -19.87 -8.32 1.71
N ASN A 264 -19.46 -9.48 1.20
CA ASN A 264 -20.36 -10.45 0.58
C ASN A 264 -21.33 -11.09 1.58
N ALA A 265 -20.98 -11.12 2.87
CA ALA A 265 -21.88 -11.61 3.92
C ALA A 265 -22.95 -10.60 4.33
N ILE A 266 -22.85 -9.33 3.92
CA ILE A 266 -23.87 -8.30 4.21
C ILE A 266 -25.11 -8.51 3.32
N PRO A 267 -26.30 -8.70 3.90
CA PRO A 267 -27.53 -8.88 3.12
C PRO A 267 -27.92 -7.58 2.41
N ARG A 268 -27.68 -7.51 1.10
CA ARG A 268 -27.89 -6.30 0.26
C ARG A 268 -29.32 -5.78 0.30
N GLN A 269 -30.33 -6.68 0.46
CA GLN A 269 -31.75 -6.32 0.56
C GLN A 269 -32.12 -5.50 1.81
N LEU A 270 -31.24 -5.45 2.80
CA LEU A 270 -31.42 -4.66 4.03
C LEU A 270 -30.68 -3.31 4.00
N LEU A 271 -29.99 -3.01 2.89
CA LEU A 271 -29.26 -1.76 2.68
C LEU A 271 -30.15 -0.71 2.01
N SER A 272 -29.91 0.55 2.31
CA SER A 272 -30.48 1.67 1.55
C SER A 272 -29.86 1.74 0.14
N TYR A 273 -30.46 2.54 -0.75
CA TYR A 273 -29.89 2.79 -2.08
C TYR A 273 -28.46 3.33 -1.99
N GLU A 274 -28.21 4.31 -1.11
CA GLU A 274 -26.86 4.88 -0.92
C GLU A 274 -25.86 3.85 -0.37
N ASP A 275 -26.29 2.98 0.53
CA ASP A 275 -25.46 1.90 1.03
C ASP A 275 -25.17 0.87 -0.06
N ILE A 276 -26.13 0.56 -0.94
CA ILE A 276 -25.91 -0.33 -2.09
C ILE A 276 -24.86 0.27 -3.02
N LEU A 277 -24.92 1.58 -3.32
CA LEU A 277 -23.89 2.25 -4.12
C LEU A 277 -22.52 2.14 -3.44
N THR A 278 -22.44 2.45 -2.15
CA THR A 278 -21.20 2.33 -1.37
C THR A 278 -20.64 0.91 -1.42
N ALA A 279 -21.49 -0.09 -1.20
CA ALA A 279 -21.10 -1.48 -1.22
C ALA A 279 -20.65 -1.95 -2.62
N THR A 280 -21.26 -1.42 -3.69
CA THR A 280 -20.88 -1.75 -5.08
C THR A 280 -19.54 -1.13 -5.45
N MET A 281 -19.30 0.12 -5.06
CA MET A 281 -18.01 0.78 -5.26
C MET A 281 -16.91 0.05 -4.47
N LEU A 282 -17.16 -0.23 -3.20
CA LEU A 282 -16.21 -0.92 -2.34
C LEU A 282 -15.87 -2.31 -2.87
N GLN A 283 -16.86 -3.08 -3.33
CA GLN A 283 -16.61 -4.39 -3.95
C GLN A 283 -15.67 -4.27 -5.15
N ARG A 284 -15.94 -3.32 -6.05
CA ARG A 284 -15.09 -3.08 -7.23
C ARG A 284 -13.64 -2.78 -6.84
N ASP A 285 -13.43 -1.91 -5.86
CA ASP A 285 -12.09 -1.52 -5.43
C ASP A 285 -11.36 -2.69 -4.74
N LEU A 286 -12.08 -3.49 -3.96
CA LEU A 286 -11.57 -4.72 -3.35
C LEU A 286 -11.17 -5.74 -4.43
N ASP A 287 -12.02 -5.98 -5.43
CA ASP A 287 -11.75 -6.93 -6.54
C ASP A 287 -10.49 -6.53 -7.32
N LEU A 288 -10.32 -5.23 -7.61
CA LEU A 288 -9.14 -4.71 -8.30
C LEU A 288 -7.85 -4.90 -7.48
N LEU A 289 -7.90 -4.67 -6.16
CA LEU A 289 -6.72 -4.84 -5.31
C LEU A 289 -6.35 -6.31 -5.11
N ILE A 290 -7.33 -7.22 -5.12
CA ILE A 290 -7.08 -8.68 -5.06
C ILE A 290 -6.38 -9.15 -6.34
N GLU A 291 -6.72 -8.61 -7.49
CA GLU A 291 -6.09 -8.92 -8.79
C GLU A 291 -4.70 -8.26 -8.97
N ALA A 292 -4.40 -7.19 -8.22
CA ALA A 292 -3.18 -6.39 -8.40
C ALA A 292 -1.86 -7.19 -8.36
N PRO A 293 -1.66 -8.24 -7.53
CA PRO A 293 -0.45 -9.07 -7.54
C PRO A 293 -0.15 -9.71 -8.89
N ASP A 294 -1.17 -10.11 -9.65
CA ASP A 294 -1.01 -10.77 -10.96
C ASP A 294 -0.38 -9.82 -11.99
N HIS A 295 -0.54 -8.53 -11.77
CA HIS A 295 -0.06 -7.47 -12.66
C HIS A 295 1.19 -6.74 -12.12
N HIS A 296 1.68 -7.11 -10.94
CA HIS A 296 2.76 -6.42 -10.23
C HIS A 296 3.99 -6.13 -11.11
N TRP A 297 4.39 -7.11 -11.93
CA TRP A 297 5.59 -6.97 -12.75
C TRP A 297 5.39 -6.08 -13.98
N LEU A 298 4.15 -5.83 -14.39
CA LEU A 298 3.81 -4.93 -15.50
C LEU A 298 3.50 -3.50 -15.04
N TYR A 299 3.33 -3.30 -13.72
CA TYR A 299 3.22 -1.97 -13.14
C TYR A 299 4.60 -1.34 -12.98
N PHE A 300 4.83 -0.24 -13.67
CA PHE A 300 6.06 0.55 -13.55
C PHE A 300 5.89 1.64 -12.49
N ASP A 301 6.59 1.51 -11.36
CA ASP A 301 6.64 2.55 -10.32
C ASP A 301 7.40 3.79 -10.80
N LEU A 302 8.29 3.60 -11.77
CA LEU A 302 9.09 4.65 -12.37
C LEU A 302 8.57 4.98 -13.76
N THR A 303 8.03 6.18 -13.91
CA THR A 303 7.67 6.78 -15.20
C THR A 303 8.18 8.22 -15.21
N PRO A 304 8.19 8.93 -16.36
CA PRO A 304 8.50 10.35 -16.39
C PRO A 304 7.62 11.23 -15.48
N TYR A 305 6.46 10.71 -15.06
CA TYR A 305 5.48 11.44 -14.24
C TYR A 305 5.37 10.93 -12.80
N ASN A 306 5.60 9.63 -12.56
CA ASN A 306 5.44 9.03 -11.23
C ASN A 306 6.76 9.07 -10.44
N GLY A 307 7.30 8.19 -9.86
CA GLY A 307 8.54 8.03 -9.13
C GLY A 307 9.17 9.30 -8.51
N GLY A 308 9.53 10.28 -9.34
CA GLY A 308 9.99 11.59 -8.87
C GLY A 308 8.92 12.39 -8.15
N TYR A 309 7.65 12.23 -8.55
CA TYR A 309 6.49 12.84 -7.88
C TYR A 309 6.38 12.34 -6.44
N VAL A 310 6.48 11.03 -6.21
CA VAL A 310 6.44 10.45 -4.85
C VAL A 310 7.48 11.07 -3.93
N MET A 311 8.72 11.17 -4.40
CA MET A 311 9.82 11.70 -3.58
C MET A 311 9.74 13.23 -3.41
N GLY A 312 9.44 13.95 -4.47
CA GLY A 312 9.47 15.42 -4.48
C GLY A 312 8.17 16.06 -4.03
N ALA A 313 7.02 15.57 -4.49
CA ALA A 313 5.73 16.18 -4.22
C ALA A 313 5.04 15.66 -2.95
N GLU A 314 5.41 14.46 -2.47
CA GLU A 314 4.77 13.84 -1.31
C GLU A 314 5.70 13.78 -0.10
N LEU A 315 6.88 13.15 -0.22
CA LEU A 315 7.80 12.99 0.90
C LEU A 315 8.32 14.33 1.44
N VAL A 316 8.70 15.24 0.54
CA VAL A 316 9.25 16.55 0.93
C VAL A 316 8.22 17.39 1.70
N PRO A 317 6.97 17.58 1.22
CA PRO A 317 5.94 18.25 1.98
C PRO A 317 5.59 17.55 3.29
N ALA A 318 5.54 16.21 3.32
CA ALA A 318 5.27 15.46 4.54
C ALA A 318 6.34 15.73 5.60
N LEU A 319 7.62 15.60 5.26
CA LEU A 319 8.73 15.91 6.16
C LEU A 319 8.68 17.35 6.67
N ASN A 320 8.30 18.31 5.80
CA ASN A 320 8.16 19.71 6.18
C ASN A 320 6.97 19.98 7.10
N ASN A 321 5.92 19.18 7.05
CA ASN A 321 4.71 19.32 7.84
C ASN A 321 4.72 18.53 9.17
N ILE A 322 5.75 17.71 9.43
CA ILE A 322 5.90 17.04 10.74
C ILE A 322 6.23 18.11 11.78
N ASP A 323 5.42 18.18 12.84
CA ASP A 323 5.69 19.01 14.01
C ASP A 323 6.84 18.38 14.82
N LEU A 324 8.02 18.98 14.73
CA LEU A 324 9.23 18.49 15.40
C LEU A 324 9.20 18.67 16.92
N ILE A 325 8.33 19.57 17.44
CA ILE A 325 8.23 19.92 18.86
C ILE A 325 7.26 18.98 19.58
N ALA A 326 6.24 18.49 18.87
CA ALA A 326 5.25 17.60 19.44
C ALA A 326 5.85 16.24 19.82
N GLY A 327 5.79 15.87 21.09
CA GLY A 327 6.10 14.55 21.63
C GLY A 327 7.33 13.86 21.02
N ASP A 328 7.09 12.97 20.07
CA ASP A 328 8.10 12.20 19.33
C ASP A 328 8.33 12.69 17.89
N GLY A 329 8.07 13.98 17.63
CA GLY A 329 8.15 14.57 16.29
C GLY A 329 9.52 14.42 15.61
N VAL A 330 10.62 14.50 16.36
CA VAL A 330 11.96 14.25 15.84
C VAL A 330 12.12 12.80 15.40
N GLU A 331 11.70 11.84 16.21
CA GLU A 331 11.73 10.41 15.89
C GLU A 331 10.83 10.10 14.68
N HIS A 332 9.67 10.73 14.62
CA HIS A 332 8.76 10.61 13.48
C HIS A 332 9.43 11.07 12.19
N TYR A 333 10.01 12.26 12.18
CA TYR A 333 10.77 12.79 11.04
C TYR A 333 11.89 11.84 10.62
N LEU A 334 12.72 11.40 11.56
CA LEU A 334 13.85 10.53 11.30
C LEU A 334 13.42 9.14 10.80
N SER A 335 12.31 8.60 11.31
CA SER A 335 11.75 7.33 10.85
C SER A 335 11.38 7.42 9.37
N LEU A 336 10.55 8.40 8.99
CA LEU A 336 10.10 8.57 7.62
C LEU A 336 11.25 8.90 6.67
N PHE A 337 12.18 9.77 7.09
CA PHE A 337 13.34 10.13 6.28
C PHE A 337 14.28 8.95 6.04
N THR A 338 14.47 8.09 7.06
CA THR A 338 15.28 6.88 6.94
C THR A 338 14.61 5.85 6.04
N ASP A 339 13.29 5.71 6.11
CA ASP A 339 12.54 4.72 5.33
C ASP A 339 12.56 5.00 3.81
N ALA A 340 12.87 6.23 3.41
CA ALA A 340 13.06 6.58 2.02
C ALA A 340 14.17 5.75 1.33
N GLU A 341 15.21 5.33 2.08
CA GLU A 341 16.23 4.39 1.59
C GLU A 341 15.61 3.06 1.15
N ARG A 342 14.78 2.44 2.02
CA ARG A 342 14.08 1.18 1.72
C ARG A 342 13.24 1.31 0.47
N PHE A 343 12.50 2.40 0.36
CA PHE A 343 11.64 2.66 -0.80
C PHE A 343 12.45 2.76 -2.10
N ILE A 344 13.52 3.57 -2.14
CA ILE A 344 14.37 3.75 -3.34
C ILE A 344 15.08 2.45 -3.71
N ASN A 345 15.62 1.72 -2.74
CA ASN A 345 16.24 0.41 -2.95
C ASN A 345 15.23 -0.61 -3.48
N GLY A 346 13.97 -0.54 -3.04
CA GLY A 346 12.85 -1.32 -3.57
C GLY A 346 12.61 -1.07 -5.06
N LEU A 347 12.64 0.20 -5.51
CA LEU A 347 12.52 0.57 -6.92
C LEU A 347 13.65 -0.04 -7.76
N ALA A 348 14.91 0.08 -7.31
CA ALA A 348 16.05 -0.50 -8.00
C ALA A 348 15.97 -2.03 -8.07
N THR A 349 15.54 -2.67 -6.99
CA THR A 349 15.34 -4.12 -6.93
C THR A 349 14.25 -4.57 -7.90
N LYS A 350 13.11 -3.89 -7.93
CA LYS A 350 12.01 -4.20 -8.85
C LYS A 350 12.44 -4.08 -10.30
N LEU A 351 13.17 -3.03 -10.69
CA LEU A 351 13.71 -2.88 -12.04
C LEU A 351 14.60 -4.05 -12.44
N LYS A 352 15.46 -4.52 -11.55
CA LYS A 352 16.32 -5.69 -11.80
C LYS A 352 15.48 -6.95 -12.01
N LEU A 353 14.48 -7.17 -11.17
CA LEU A 353 13.58 -8.32 -11.26
C LEU A 353 12.67 -8.27 -12.49
N GLN A 354 12.21 -7.08 -12.89
CA GLN A 354 11.48 -6.86 -14.15
C GLN A 354 12.37 -7.17 -15.35
N LYS A 355 13.61 -6.66 -15.38
CA LYS A 355 14.59 -6.95 -16.45
C LYS A 355 14.83 -8.45 -16.61
N GLN A 356 14.97 -9.20 -15.51
CA GLN A 356 15.11 -10.67 -15.53
C GLN A 356 13.91 -11.38 -16.17
N ARG A 357 12.74 -10.75 -16.16
CA ARG A 357 11.50 -11.23 -16.79
C ARG A 357 11.28 -10.72 -18.22
N GLY A 358 12.27 -10.01 -18.78
CA GLY A 358 12.14 -9.37 -20.09
C GLY A 358 11.25 -8.14 -20.11
N ILE A 359 10.94 -7.57 -18.94
CA ILE A 359 10.10 -6.38 -18.78
C ILE A 359 11.01 -5.21 -18.47
N LEU A 360 11.23 -4.34 -19.45
CA LEU A 360 12.06 -3.14 -19.31
C LEU A 360 11.20 -1.90 -19.61
N LEU A 361 11.57 -0.78 -18.97
CA LEU A 361 10.98 0.51 -19.30
C LEU A 361 11.17 0.84 -20.79
N PRO A 362 10.20 1.49 -21.45
CA PRO A 362 10.39 2.00 -22.80
C PRO A 362 11.58 2.94 -22.88
N LYS A 363 12.37 2.82 -23.94
CA LYS A 363 13.62 3.58 -24.14
C LYS A 363 13.44 5.08 -24.00
N ALA A 364 12.34 5.61 -24.51
CA ALA A 364 12.01 7.04 -24.48
C ALA A 364 11.78 7.59 -23.06
N ALA A 365 11.38 6.75 -22.10
CA ALA A 365 11.09 7.17 -20.71
C ALA A 365 12.36 7.36 -19.87
N ILE A 366 13.41 6.56 -20.15
CA ILE A 366 14.59 6.44 -19.28
C ILE A 366 15.37 7.74 -19.10
N PRO A 367 15.66 8.55 -20.15
CA PRO A 367 16.41 9.79 -19.97
C PRO A 367 15.74 10.75 -18.98
N ARG A 368 14.41 10.90 -19.08
CA ARG A 368 13.66 11.80 -18.19
C ARG A 368 13.64 11.29 -16.75
N ILE A 369 13.52 9.97 -16.54
CA ILE A 369 13.60 9.37 -15.21
C ILE A 369 14.98 9.61 -14.60
N ARG A 370 16.07 9.39 -15.37
CA ARG A 370 17.44 9.69 -14.92
C ARG A 370 17.60 11.15 -14.52
N GLU A 371 17.13 12.07 -15.35
CA GLU A 371 17.17 13.52 -15.07
C GLU A 371 16.44 13.86 -13.76
N THR A 372 15.24 13.31 -13.57
CA THR A 372 14.44 13.53 -12.37
C THR A 372 15.16 13.06 -11.10
N TYR A 373 15.74 11.85 -11.11
CA TYR A 373 16.45 11.31 -9.94
C TYR A 373 17.82 11.94 -9.73
N SER A 374 18.51 12.37 -10.78
CA SER A 374 19.74 13.19 -10.64
C SER A 374 19.41 14.54 -9.99
N GLY A 375 18.37 15.22 -10.46
CA GLY A 375 17.92 16.46 -9.87
C GLY A 375 17.46 16.31 -8.42
N LEU A 376 16.77 15.22 -8.09
CA LEU A 376 16.41 14.89 -6.71
C LEU A 376 17.67 14.72 -5.85
N ARG A 377 18.65 13.93 -6.31
CA ARG A 377 19.91 13.70 -5.61
C ARG A 377 20.64 15.03 -5.28
N ASP A 378 20.74 15.91 -6.25
CA ASP A 378 21.43 17.19 -6.09
C ASP A 378 20.74 18.12 -5.08
N ASN A 379 19.42 17.99 -4.92
CA ASN A 379 18.60 18.82 -4.06
C ASN A 379 18.27 18.20 -2.69
N LEU A 380 18.59 16.93 -2.44
CA LEU A 380 18.26 16.26 -1.17
C LEU A 380 18.84 16.95 0.06
N SER A 381 20.00 17.61 -0.05
CA SER A 381 20.60 18.36 1.06
C SER A 381 19.71 19.52 1.57
N ALA A 382 18.74 19.95 0.76
CA ALA A 382 17.76 20.96 1.20
C ALA A 382 16.82 20.42 2.30
N LEU A 383 16.55 19.11 2.31
CA LEU A 383 15.68 18.48 3.31
C LEU A 383 16.23 18.54 4.73
N ILE A 384 17.55 18.58 4.89
CA ILE A 384 18.20 18.68 6.20
C ILE A 384 18.56 20.12 6.61
N ARG A 385 18.11 21.11 5.82
CA ARG A 385 18.20 22.54 6.15
C ARG A 385 16.93 22.97 6.86
N PHE A 386 16.87 22.75 8.15
CA PHE A 386 15.70 23.09 8.94
C PHE A 386 15.55 24.60 9.08
N ASP A 387 14.34 25.11 8.85
CA ASP A 387 14.00 26.49 9.21
C ASP A 387 14.18 26.67 10.73
N PRO A 388 14.85 27.74 11.18
CA PRO A 388 15.05 28.00 12.61
C PRO A 388 13.74 27.96 13.41
N SER A 389 12.63 28.45 12.86
CA SER A 389 11.34 28.47 13.53
C SER A 389 10.81 27.07 13.85
N ARG A 390 11.14 26.05 13.05
CA ARG A 390 10.78 24.65 13.30
C ARG A 390 11.57 24.00 14.43
N LEU A 391 12.66 24.60 14.83
CA LEU A 391 13.56 24.12 15.89
C LEU A 391 13.32 24.84 17.23
N GLU A 392 12.55 25.92 17.23
CA GLU A 392 12.21 26.68 18.43
C GLU A 392 11.45 25.79 19.41
N GLY A 393 11.95 25.68 20.65
CA GLY A 393 11.38 24.81 21.70
C GLY A 393 12.03 23.44 21.83
N LEU A 394 12.87 23.01 20.87
CA LEU A 394 13.71 21.82 21.04
C LEU A 394 14.95 22.12 21.90
N SER A 395 15.38 21.17 22.71
CA SER A 395 16.66 21.26 23.40
C SER A 395 17.83 21.21 22.41
N SER A 396 18.96 21.81 22.77
CA SER A 396 20.18 21.80 21.94
C SER A 396 20.61 20.39 21.55
N ASP A 397 20.48 19.42 22.47
CA ASP A 397 20.84 18.02 22.22
C ASP A 397 19.91 17.39 21.17
N ARG A 398 18.61 17.68 21.21
CA ARG A 398 17.62 17.19 20.21
C ARG A 398 17.88 17.82 18.84
N VAL A 399 18.17 19.09 18.77
CA VAL A 399 18.56 19.79 17.53
C VAL A 399 19.82 19.17 16.94
N GLN A 400 20.84 18.91 17.79
CA GLN A 400 22.07 18.29 17.33
C GLN A 400 21.82 16.85 16.84
N GLN A 401 21.08 16.03 17.60
CA GLN A 401 20.68 14.68 17.21
C GLN A 401 19.96 14.68 15.85
N LEU A 402 18.97 15.56 15.67
CA LEU A 402 18.22 15.67 14.41
C LEU A 402 19.16 15.96 13.23
N LYS A 403 20.07 16.92 13.38
CA LYS A 403 21.03 17.30 12.33
C LYS A 403 22.02 16.19 12.02
N ASP A 404 22.61 15.56 13.03
CA ASP A 404 23.65 14.54 12.86
C ASP A 404 23.07 13.27 12.23
N VAL A 405 21.90 12.80 12.73
CA VAL A 405 21.25 11.63 12.17
C VAL A 405 20.76 11.90 10.76
N SER A 406 20.17 13.08 10.50
CA SER A 406 19.72 13.43 9.14
C SER A 406 20.89 13.52 8.16
N ALA A 407 22.03 14.08 8.57
CA ALA A 407 23.24 14.12 7.73
C ALA A 407 23.77 12.71 7.43
N THR A 408 23.81 11.84 8.44
CA THR A 408 24.22 10.42 8.29
C THR A 408 23.27 9.66 7.35
N VAL A 409 21.96 9.79 7.54
CA VAL A 409 20.96 9.17 6.66
C VAL A 409 21.13 9.65 5.22
N LEU A 410 21.35 10.94 5.02
CA LEU A 410 21.56 11.51 3.70
C LEU A 410 22.79 10.91 3.01
N THR A 411 23.96 10.93 3.71
CA THR A 411 25.24 10.54 3.13
C THR A 411 25.41 9.03 2.99
N ASP A 412 25.01 8.27 4.01
CA ASP A 412 25.32 6.85 4.10
C ASP A 412 24.19 5.96 3.55
N LYS A 413 22.99 6.51 3.35
CA LYS A 413 21.80 5.78 2.93
C LYS A 413 21.17 6.33 1.64
N LEU A 414 20.71 7.58 1.64
CA LEU A 414 19.91 8.11 0.53
C LEU A 414 20.73 8.35 -0.73
N TYR A 415 21.92 8.95 -0.64
CA TYR A 415 22.79 9.12 -1.80
C TYR A 415 23.16 7.76 -2.41
N PRO A 416 23.65 6.76 -1.65
CA PRO A 416 23.93 5.45 -2.20
C PRO A 416 22.72 4.76 -2.82
N ALA A 417 21.51 4.91 -2.24
CA ALA A 417 20.29 4.31 -2.79
C ALA A 417 19.91 4.93 -4.14
N ILE A 418 20.00 6.25 -4.27
CA ILE A 418 19.74 6.93 -5.56
C ILE A 418 20.83 6.59 -6.58
N ASP A 419 22.11 6.56 -6.17
CA ASP A 419 23.20 6.19 -7.05
C ASP A 419 23.03 4.74 -7.57
N LEU A 420 22.57 3.82 -6.72
CA LEU A 420 22.22 2.45 -7.12
C LEU A 420 21.07 2.42 -8.13
N LEU A 421 20.03 3.24 -7.91
CA LEU A 421 18.89 3.33 -8.83
C LEU A 421 19.33 3.87 -10.20
N LEU A 422 20.12 4.97 -10.21
CA LEU A 422 20.67 5.56 -11.44
C LEU A 422 21.61 4.58 -12.16
N ALA A 423 22.48 3.87 -11.44
CA ALA A 423 23.33 2.83 -12.00
C ALA A 423 22.51 1.66 -12.59
N THR A 424 21.41 1.28 -11.94
CA THR A 424 20.49 0.24 -12.45
C THR A 424 19.86 0.65 -13.78
N LEU A 425 19.54 1.93 -13.94
CA LEU A 425 19.07 2.53 -15.20
C LEU A 425 20.21 2.94 -16.14
N GLY A 426 21.43 2.44 -15.94
CA GLY A 426 22.62 2.77 -16.72
C GLY A 426 22.51 2.47 -18.23
N ASP A 427 23.60 2.71 -18.96
CA ASP A 427 23.61 2.60 -20.44
C ASP A 427 23.32 1.18 -20.94
N ASP A 428 23.73 0.16 -20.19
CA ASP A 428 23.38 -1.24 -20.48
C ASP A 428 21.87 -1.50 -20.40
N TYR A 429 21.16 -0.87 -19.45
CA TYR A 429 19.71 -0.96 -19.37
C TYR A 429 19.07 -0.23 -20.56
N LEU A 430 19.53 0.99 -20.83
CA LEU A 430 19.04 1.81 -21.95
C LEU A 430 19.25 1.14 -23.30
N ALA A 431 20.40 0.48 -23.51
CA ALA A 431 20.70 -0.24 -24.75
C ALA A 431 19.74 -1.41 -25.01
N GLN A 432 19.31 -2.11 -23.95
CA GLN A 432 18.38 -3.24 -24.01
C GLN A 432 16.91 -2.82 -24.00
N ALA A 433 16.62 -1.56 -23.64
CA ALA A 433 15.27 -1.05 -23.52
C ALA A 433 14.54 -1.01 -24.87
N PRO A 434 13.25 -1.43 -24.92
CA PRO A 434 12.47 -1.46 -26.14
C PRO A 434 12.17 -0.04 -26.66
N ALA A 435 12.20 0.11 -27.99
CA ALA A 435 11.75 1.36 -28.64
C ALA A 435 10.22 1.53 -28.59
N ALA A 436 9.49 0.42 -28.57
CA ALA A 436 8.03 0.43 -28.44
C ALA A 436 7.60 0.85 -27.03
N ALA A 437 6.45 1.51 -26.92
CA ALA A 437 5.94 2.04 -25.64
C ALA A 437 4.69 1.29 -25.12
N GLY A 438 4.06 0.46 -25.96
CA GLY A 438 2.80 -0.20 -25.58
C GLY A 438 2.99 -1.42 -24.68
N LEU A 439 2.03 -1.67 -23.79
CA LEU A 439 2.02 -2.85 -22.91
C LEU A 439 1.97 -4.18 -23.68
N TYR A 440 1.42 -4.19 -24.89
CA TYR A 440 1.33 -5.38 -25.76
C TYR A 440 2.67 -6.08 -26.01
N GLN A 441 3.78 -5.37 -25.87
CA GLN A 441 5.12 -5.91 -26.07
C GLN A 441 5.57 -6.88 -24.96
N TYR A 442 4.90 -6.88 -23.82
CA TYR A 442 5.27 -7.71 -22.67
C TYR A 442 4.34 -8.92 -22.52
N PRO A 443 4.86 -10.08 -22.08
CA PRO A 443 4.00 -11.20 -21.69
C PRO A 443 2.96 -10.78 -20.64
N GLY A 444 1.68 -11.07 -20.88
CA GLY A 444 0.58 -10.65 -20.00
C GLY A 444 0.15 -9.18 -20.16
N GLY A 445 0.79 -8.41 -21.04
CA GLY A 445 0.52 -6.98 -21.21
C GLY A 445 -0.90 -6.67 -21.68
N GLU A 446 -1.52 -7.53 -22.52
CA GLU A 446 -2.92 -7.36 -22.92
C GLU A 446 -3.88 -7.55 -21.73
N ALA A 447 -3.66 -8.58 -20.91
CA ALA A 447 -4.46 -8.81 -19.71
C ALA A 447 -4.35 -7.63 -18.73
N TYR A 448 -3.13 -7.14 -18.52
CA TYR A 448 -2.90 -5.97 -17.67
C TYR A 448 -3.57 -4.70 -18.26
N TYR A 449 -3.54 -4.50 -19.57
CA TYR A 449 -4.21 -3.35 -20.18
C TYR A 449 -5.74 -3.42 -20.01
N ARG A 450 -6.34 -4.62 -20.08
CA ARG A 450 -7.77 -4.82 -19.77
C ARG A 450 -8.08 -4.56 -18.30
N TYR A 451 -7.21 -4.99 -17.38
CA TYR A 451 -7.30 -4.64 -15.97
C TYR A 451 -7.30 -3.11 -15.78
N LEU A 452 -6.38 -2.38 -16.43
CA LEU A 452 -6.32 -0.93 -16.38
C LEU A 452 -7.60 -0.29 -16.93
N ILE A 453 -8.17 -0.82 -18.03
CA ILE A 453 -9.46 -0.34 -18.55
C ILE A 453 -10.55 -0.48 -17.50
N ARG A 454 -10.69 -1.64 -16.86
CA ARG A 454 -11.67 -1.82 -15.77
C ARG A 454 -11.41 -0.87 -14.60
N ARG A 455 -10.14 -0.70 -14.23
CA ARG A 455 -9.76 0.20 -13.14
C ARG A 455 -10.13 1.66 -13.42
N GLU A 456 -9.84 2.16 -14.61
CA GLU A 456 -10.03 3.58 -14.94
C GLU A 456 -11.46 3.91 -15.38
N THR A 457 -12.15 2.97 -16.02
CA THR A 457 -13.47 3.23 -16.61
C THR A 457 -14.63 2.60 -15.84
N SER A 458 -14.36 1.66 -14.92
CA SER A 458 -15.34 0.76 -14.30
C SER A 458 -16.13 -0.12 -15.31
N LEU A 459 -15.65 -0.23 -16.56
CA LEU A 459 -16.32 -0.97 -17.63
C LEU A 459 -15.44 -2.12 -18.12
N ASP A 460 -16.06 -3.23 -18.49
CA ASP A 460 -15.39 -4.36 -19.15
C ASP A 460 -15.37 -4.16 -20.67
N LEU A 461 -14.55 -3.22 -21.12
CA LEU A 461 -14.35 -2.90 -22.52
C LEU A 461 -13.03 -3.47 -23.04
N THR A 462 -13.02 -3.87 -24.31
CA THR A 462 -11.79 -4.22 -25.00
C THR A 462 -11.06 -2.97 -25.51
N PRO A 463 -9.72 -3.01 -25.68
CA PRO A 463 -8.95 -1.91 -26.30
C PRO A 463 -9.51 -1.50 -27.66
N ASN A 464 -9.92 -2.48 -28.48
CA ASN A 464 -10.48 -2.22 -29.81
C ASN A 464 -11.85 -1.51 -29.76
N GLN A 465 -12.69 -1.80 -28.77
CA GLN A 465 -13.95 -1.09 -28.58
C GLN A 465 -13.70 0.38 -28.24
N ILE A 466 -12.78 0.63 -27.28
CA ILE A 466 -12.42 2.00 -26.89
C ILE A 466 -11.80 2.76 -28.07
N HIS A 467 -10.91 2.12 -28.83
CA HIS A 467 -10.31 2.74 -30.02
C HIS A 467 -11.34 3.12 -31.07
N LYS A 468 -12.31 2.22 -31.36
CA LYS A 468 -13.41 2.51 -32.29
C LYS A 468 -14.29 3.67 -31.79
N MET A 469 -14.62 3.69 -30.49
CA MET A 469 -15.36 4.80 -29.89
C MET A 469 -14.59 6.11 -30.07
N GLY A 470 -13.28 6.10 -29.84
CA GLY A 470 -12.43 7.27 -30.04
C GLY A 470 -12.42 7.77 -31.48
N LEU A 471 -12.28 6.87 -32.46
CA LEU A 471 -12.33 7.22 -33.88
C LEU A 471 -13.69 7.82 -34.28
N GLN A 472 -14.79 7.24 -33.82
CA GLN A 472 -16.13 7.76 -34.08
C GLN A 472 -16.30 9.15 -33.45
N THR A 473 -15.93 9.31 -32.18
CA THR A 473 -16.01 10.60 -31.48
C THR A 473 -15.17 11.67 -32.19
N MET A 474 -13.97 11.33 -32.67
CA MET A 474 -13.14 12.27 -33.45
C MET A 474 -13.82 12.71 -34.74
N ALA A 475 -14.46 11.77 -35.47
CA ALA A 475 -15.20 12.11 -36.70
C ALA A 475 -16.39 13.04 -36.40
N ASP A 476 -17.15 12.75 -35.35
CA ASP A 476 -18.30 13.58 -34.94
C ASP A 476 -17.86 14.97 -34.49
N ILE A 477 -16.77 15.09 -33.73
CA ILE A 477 -16.19 16.39 -33.33
C ILE A 477 -15.71 17.16 -34.56
N GLN A 478 -15.02 16.52 -35.50
CA GLN A 478 -14.58 17.19 -36.73
C GLN A 478 -15.75 17.75 -37.54
N GLN A 479 -16.85 17.00 -37.65
CA GLN A 479 -18.06 17.45 -38.29
C GLN A 479 -18.70 18.66 -37.58
N GLN A 480 -18.80 18.62 -36.24
CA GLN A 480 -19.30 19.71 -35.43
C GLN A 480 -18.43 20.97 -35.56
N MET A 481 -17.10 20.82 -35.50
CA MET A 481 -16.17 21.94 -35.73
C MET A 481 -16.29 22.52 -37.12
N GLN A 482 -16.56 21.71 -38.16
CA GLN A 482 -16.81 22.20 -39.49
C GLN A 482 -18.11 23.03 -39.56
N ALA A 483 -19.17 22.55 -38.91
CA ALA A 483 -20.44 23.29 -38.85
C ALA A 483 -20.26 24.65 -38.13
N VAL A 484 -19.52 24.71 -37.05
CA VAL A 484 -19.19 25.97 -36.34
C VAL A 484 -18.42 26.94 -37.28
N ARG A 485 -17.41 26.44 -38.00
CA ARG A 485 -16.67 27.28 -38.96
C ARG A 485 -17.59 27.88 -40.03
N GLN A 486 -18.52 27.08 -40.57
CA GLN A 486 -19.50 27.52 -41.54
C GLN A 486 -20.45 28.59 -40.97
N GLN A 487 -20.93 28.38 -39.73
CA GLN A 487 -21.77 29.36 -39.02
C GLN A 487 -21.05 30.70 -38.81
N LEU A 488 -19.73 30.65 -38.60
CA LEU A 488 -18.88 31.85 -38.50
C LEU A 488 -18.53 32.48 -39.87
N GLY A 489 -19.03 31.93 -40.98
CA GLY A 489 -18.76 32.42 -42.34
C GLY A 489 -17.33 32.13 -42.83
N PHE A 490 -16.59 31.24 -42.18
CA PHE A 490 -15.22 30.88 -42.56
C PHE A 490 -15.22 29.82 -43.65
N THR A 491 -14.59 30.12 -44.80
CA THR A 491 -14.59 29.27 -45.99
C THR A 491 -13.29 28.50 -46.22
N GLY A 492 -12.26 28.75 -45.42
CA GLY A 492 -10.96 28.09 -45.49
C GLY A 492 -10.93 26.71 -44.81
N THR A 493 -9.76 26.10 -44.80
CA THR A 493 -9.48 24.81 -44.13
C THR A 493 -9.49 24.95 -42.61
N ALA A 494 -9.57 23.82 -41.90
CA ALA A 494 -9.45 23.81 -40.45
C ALA A 494 -8.10 24.38 -39.97
N ALA A 495 -7.02 24.08 -40.70
CA ALA A 495 -5.68 24.57 -40.36
C ALA A 495 -5.59 26.10 -40.45
N GLU A 496 -6.12 26.66 -41.52
CA GLU A 496 -6.18 28.13 -41.72
C GLU A 496 -7.05 28.79 -40.65
N PHE A 497 -8.18 28.20 -40.28
CA PHE A 497 -9.02 28.69 -39.18
C PHE A 497 -8.26 28.69 -37.84
N HIS A 498 -7.58 27.61 -37.52
CA HIS A 498 -6.77 27.54 -36.29
C HIS A 498 -5.60 28.53 -36.31
N GLN A 499 -5.01 28.79 -37.49
CA GLN A 499 -3.98 29.82 -37.64
C GLN A 499 -4.55 31.23 -37.39
N GLN A 500 -5.72 31.53 -37.95
CA GLN A 500 -6.41 32.79 -37.71
C GLN A 500 -6.71 32.99 -36.21
N LEU A 501 -7.24 31.94 -35.52
CA LEU A 501 -7.54 32.02 -34.09
C LEU A 501 -6.28 32.28 -33.25
N ARG A 502 -5.13 31.66 -33.61
CA ARG A 502 -3.85 31.90 -32.92
C ARG A 502 -3.28 33.30 -33.14
N GLN A 503 -3.69 34.01 -34.21
CA GLN A 503 -3.24 35.35 -34.53
C GLN A 503 -4.25 36.42 -34.08
N ASP A 504 -5.38 36.02 -33.57
CA ASP A 504 -6.46 36.95 -33.17
C ASP A 504 -6.15 37.48 -31.75
N GLU A 505 -5.74 38.77 -31.71
CA GLU A 505 -5.36 39.45 -30.46
C GLU A 505 -6.48 39.47 -29.42
N ARG A 506 -7.76 39.31 -29.82
CA ARG A 506 -8.87 39.20 -28.87
C ARG A 506 -8.74 38.07 -27.87
N PHE A 507 -8.01 37.01 -28.23
CA PHE A 507 -7.78 35.85 -27.38
C PHE A 507 -6.53 35.96 -26.50
N TYR A 508 -5.88 37.10 -26.46
CA TYR A 508 -4.71 37.35 -25.63
C TYR A 508 -4.98 38.47 -24.64
N ALA A 509 -4.51 38.34 -23.42
CA ALA A 509 -4.59 39.39 -22.42
C ALA A 509 -3.34 40.28 -22.49
N ASN A 510 -3.49 41.57 -22.23
CA ASN A 510 -2.38 42.53 -22.23
C ASN A 510 -1.67 42.58 -20.86
N SER A 511 -2.30 42.06 -19.82
CA SER A 511 -1.75 41.98 -18.47
C SER A 511 -2.28 40.77 -17.71
N PRO A 512 -1.59 40.32 -16.65
CA PRO A 512 -2.12 39.27 -15.74
C PRO A 512 -3.45 39.66 -15.11
N ASP A 513 -3.65 40.94 -14.78
CA ASP A 513 -4.89 41.45 -14.18
C ASP A 513 -6.05 41.36 -15.17
N GLU A 514 -5.80 41.69 -16.46
CA GLU A 514 -6.81 41.50 -17.51
C GLU A 514 -7.15 40.01 -17.69
N MET A 515 -6.15 39.12 -17.62
CA MET A 515 -6.37 37.70 -17.71
C MET A 515 -7.26 37.21 -16.54
N GLU A 516 -6.98 37.66 -15.32
CA GLU A 516 -7.77 37.35 -14.13
C GLU A 516 -9.22 37.85 -14.27
N GLN A 517 -9.39 39.10 -14.73
CA GLN A 517 -10.72 39.66 -14.97
C GLN A 517 -11.51 38.86 -16.01
N ARG A 518 -10.90 38.45 -17.10
CA ARG A 518 -11.56 37.60 -18.11
C ARG A 518 -12.00 36.23 -17.56
N TYR A 519 -11.23 35.63 -16.68
CA TYR A 519 -11.64 34.40 -15.97
C TYR A 519 -12.81 34.68 -15.04
N GLN A 520 -12.77 35.80 -14.29
CA GLN A 520 -13.87 36.21 -13.40
C GLN A 520 -15.16 36.44 -14.19
N ASP A 521 -15.10 37.06 -15.37
CA ASP A 521 -16.25 37.29 -16.23
C ASP A 521 -16.98 35.98 -16.62
N TYR A 522 -16.25 34.87 -16.78
CA TYR A 522 -16.86 33.56 -17.03
C TYR A 522 -17.55 33.00 -15.78
N ILE A 523 -16.98 33.22 -14.59
CA ILE A 523 -17.61 32.85 -13.31
C ILE A 523 -18.92 33.63 -13.14
N ASP A 524 -18.87 34.94 -13.31
CA ASP A 524 -20.02 35.83 -13.15
C ASP A 524 -21.15 35.50 -14.14
N ARG A 525 -20.79 35.08 -15.36
CA ARG A 525 -21.74 34.65 -16.37
C ARG A 525 -22.49 33.37 -16.02
N VAL A 526 -21.79 32.35 -15.46
CA VAL A 526 -22.40 31.04 -15.21
C VAL A 526 -23.15 30.99 -13.88
N THR A 527 -22.66 31.69 -12.85
CA THR A 527 -23.18 31.65 -11.48
C THR A 527 -24.71 31.83 -11.38
N PRO A 528 -25.34 32.82 -12.06
CA PRO A 528 -26.79 33.01 -11.96
C PRO A 528 -27.62 31.87 -12.56
N HIS A 529 -27.01 31.03 -13.38
CA HIS A 529 -27.70 29.93 -14.06
C HIS A 529 -27.60 28.60 -13.29
N LEU A 530 -26.64 28.46 -12.35
CA LEU A 530 -26.42 27.21 -11.59
C LEU A 530 -27.68 26.69 -10.90
N PRO A 531 -28.53 27.51 -10.22
CA PRO A 531 -29.75 27.05 -9.58
C PRO A 531 -30.76 26.39 -10.52
N ASN A 532 -30.69 26.67 -11.82
CA ASN A 532 -31.59 26.07 -12.81
C ASN A 532 -31.20 24.59 -13.13
N TYR A 533 -29.97 24.20 -12.84
CA TYR A 533 -29.43 22.90 -13.20
C TYR A 533 -29.05 22.04 -11.97
N PHE A 534 -28.77 22.68 -10.83
CA PHE A 534 -28.29 22.02 -9.62
C PHE A 534 -29.15 22.42 -8.42
N SER A 535 -29.74 21.42 -7.74
CA SER A 535 -30.54 21.60 -6.53
C SER A 535 -29.71 21.98 -5.29
N GLN A 536 -28.41 21.70 -5.34
CA GLN A 536 -27.45 22.03 -4.28
C GLN A 536 -26.23 22.72 -4.90
N GLN A 537 -25.64 23.65 -4.16
CA GLN A 537 -24.43 24.35 -4.54
C GLN A 537 -23.42 24.28 -3.37
N PRO A 538 -22.11 24.26 -3.66
CA PRO A 538 -21.11 24.29 -2.62
C PRO A 538 -21.17 25.61 -1.82
N GLN A 539 -20.90 25.51 -0.51
CA GLN A 539 -20.81 26.66 0.38
C GLN A 539 -19.40 27.24 0.42
N ALA A 540 -18.38 26.41 0.15
CA ALA A 540 -16.98 26.86 0.12
C ALA A 540 -16.78 27.96 -0.93
N PRO A 541 -16.14 29.10 -0.58
CA PRO A 541 -15.82 30.15 -1.54
C PRO A 541 -14.86 29.66 -2.64
N TYR A 542 -14.90 30.34 -3.78
CA TYR A 542 -14.00 30.04 -4.90
C TYR A 542 -13.62 31.30 -5.66
N GLY A 543 -12.57 31.18 -6.47
CA GLY A 543 -12.10 32.28 -7.30
C GLY A 543 -10.90 31.92 -8.15
N VAL A 544 -10.27 32.95 -8.70
CA VAL A 544 -9.06 32.86 -9.55
C VAL A 544 -7.90 33.53 -8.83
N LYS A 545 -6.70 32.98 -9.00
CA LYS A 545 -5.46 33.59 -8.50
C LYS A 545 -4.32 33.35 -9.46
N ARG A 546 -3.44 34.31 -9.59
CA ARG A 546 -2.18 34.13 -10.28
C ARG A 546 -1.29 33.16 -9.49
N ALA A 547 -0.68 32.21 -10.18
CA ALA A 547 0.34 31.35 -9.59
C ALA A 547 1.59 32.14 -9.19
N SER A 548 2.42 31.60 -8.28
CA SER A 548 3.69 32.24 -7.95
C SER A 548 4.63 32.23 -9.17
N PRO A 549 5.52 33.23 -9.34
CA PRO A 549 6.47 33.25 -10.45
C PRO A 549 7.31 31.98 -10.57
N ALA A 550 7.64 31.34 -9.45
CA ALA A 550 8.39 30.09 -9.43
C ALA A 550 7.56 28.90 -9.99
N ALA A 551 6.25 28.86 -9.73
CA ALA A 551 5.36 27.85 -10.26
C ALA A 551 5.07 28.06 -11.75
N GLU A 552 4.94 29.31 -12.20
CA GLU A 552 4.66 29.67 -13.59
C GLU A 552 5.67 29.07 -14.58
N VAL A 553 6.94 28.92 -14.17
CA VAL A 553 8.01 28.38 -15.03
C VAL A 553 7.71 26.94 -15.50
N SER A 554 7.07 26.14 -14.67
CA SER A 554 6.76 24.73 -14.94
C SER A 554 5.32 24.47 -15.35
N MET A 555 4.45 25.47 -15.25
CA MET A 555 3.03 25.35 -15.55
C MET A 555 2.73 25.58 -17.03
N THR A 556 1.72 24.89 -17.55
CA THR A 556 1.11 25.19 -18.85
C THR A 556 0.09 26.34 -18.70
N SER A 557 -1.18 26.05 -18.51
CA SER A 557 -2.24 27.05 -18.39
C SER A 557 -2.63 27.36 -16.94
N GLY A 558 -2.86 26.35 -16.13
CA GLY A 558 -3.29 26.49 -14.75
C GLY A 558 -3.76 25.17 -14.15
N TYR A 559 -4.17 25.23 -12.88
CA TYR A 559 -4.73 24.09 -12.15
C TYR A 559 -5.65 24.56 -11.02
N TYR A 560 -6.63 23.74 -10.67
CA TYR A 560 -7.45 23.96 -9.48
C TYR A 560 -6.77 23.41 -8.23
N ARG A 561 -6.89 24.15 -7.13
CA ARG A 561 -6.55 23.68 -5.78
C ARG A 561 -7.69 23.99 -4.83
N GLY A 562 -8.28 22.94 -4.25
CA GLY A 562 -9.30 23.07 -3.21
C GLY A 562 -8.71 23.54 -1.90
N GLY A 563 -9.48 24.29 -1.13
CA GLY A 563 -9.17 24.61 0.25
C GLY A 563 -9.39 23.42 1.18
N THR A 564 -8.88 23.51 2.40
CA THR A 564 -9.31 22.66 3.51
C THR A 564 -10.74 23.05 3.94
N SER A 565 -11.37 22.28 4.84
CA SER A 565 -12.79 22.50 5.21
C SER A 565 -13.10 23.97 5.53
N GLY A 566 -13.95 24.60 4.70
CA GLY A 566 -14.39 25.99 4.84
C GLY A 566 -13.47 27.05 4.20
N GLU A 567 -12.31 26.66 3.64
CA GLU A 567 -11.45 27.57 2.91
C GLU A 567 -11.83 27.67 1.43
N ALA A 568 -11.45 28.77 0.79
CA ALA A 568 -11.73 28.99 -0.63
C ALA A 568 -10.89 28.07 -1.53
N GLY A 569 -11.52 27.52 -2.56
CA GLY A 569 -10.82 26.86 -3.67
C GLY A 569 -10.46 27.84 -4.77
N TYR A 570 -9.28 27.68 -5.38
CA TYR A 570 -8.83 28.60 -6.42
C TYR A 570 -8.35 27.87 -7.67
N TYR A 571 -8.68 28.47 -8.82
CA TYR A 571 -7.96 28.20 -10.05
C TYR A 571 -6.70 29.08 -10.09
N TYR A 572 -5.53 28.43 -10.06
CA TYR A 572 -4.24 29.11 -10.18
C TYR A 572 -3.84 29.15 -11.64
N TYR A 573 -3.76 30.36 -12.23
CA TYR A 573 -3.41 30.52 -13.63
C TYR A 573 -1.96 30.96 -13.81
N ASN A 574 -1.38 30.61 -14.96
CA ASN A 574 -0.07 31.08 -15.40
C ASN A 574 -0.18 32.45 -16.05
N GLY A 575 0.23 33.51 -15.35
CA GLY A 575 0.21 34.90 -15.82
C GLY A 575 1.49 35.31 -16.56
N SER A 576 2.41 34.36 -16.86
CA SER A 576 3.60 34.63 -17.68
C SER A 576 3.33 34.39 -19.17
N ASN A 577 4.21 34.91 -20.04
CA ASN A 577 4.17 34.67 -21.49
C ASN A 577 2.77 34.93 -22.11
N LEU A 578 2.17 36.08 -21.82
CA LEU A 578 0.82 36.42 -22.23
C LEU A 578 0.61 36.34 -23.75
N ASP A 579 1.65 36.62 -24.54
CA ASP A 579 1.69 36.51 -25.99
C ASP A 579 1.57 35.06 -26.52
N LYS A 580 1.80 34.08 -25.66
CA LYS A 580 1.70 32.64 -25.97
C LYS A 580 0.52 31.95 -25.30
N ASN A 581 -0.07 32.57 -24.28
CA ASN A 581 -1.16 32.02 -23.50
C ASN A 581 -2.52 32.51 -24.03
N SER A 582 -3.00 31.86 -25.11
CA SER A 582 -4.32 32.17 -25.68
C SER A 582 -5.44 31.79 -24.70
N MET A 583 -6.36 32.73 -24.49
CA MET A 583 -7.56 32.58 -23.67
C MET A 583 -8.78 32.05 -24.44
N ILE A 584 -8.61 31.49 -25.63
CA ILE A 584 -9.71 30.95 -26.43
C ILE A 584 -10.49 29.86 -25.70
N SER A 585 -9.81 29.09 -24.81
CA SER A 585 -10.40 28.05 -23.97
C SER A 585 -10.74 28.52 -22.55
N ALA A 586 -10.61 29.80 -22.23
CA ALA A 586 -10.77 30.32 -20.88
C ALA A 586 -12.11 29.93 -20.23
N GLY A 587 -13.21 30.07 -20.97
CA GLY A 587 -14.53 29.66 -20.47
C GLY A 587 -14.62 28.16 -20.17
N PHE A 588 -14.08 27.32 -21.07
CA PHE A 588 -14.02 25.88 -20.84
C PHE A 588 -13.20 25.54 -19.61
N LEU A 589 -12.01 26.15 -19.46
CA LEU A 589 -11.14 25.91 -18.30
C LEU A 589 -11.83 26.30 -16.99
N ILE A 590 -12.45 27.48 -16.93
CA ILE A 590 -13.13 27.93 -15.70
C ILE A 590 -14.32 27.03 -15.35
N TYR A 591 -15.07 26.59 -16.34
CA TYR A 591 -16.20 25.67 -16.10
C TYR A 591 -15.73 24.27 -15.71
N HIS A 592 -14.56 23.86 -16.17
CA HIS A 592 -13.92 22.59 -15.77
C HIS A 592 -13.27 22.67 -14.38
N GLU A 593 -12.49 23.72 -14.12
CA GLU A 593 -11.69 23.84 -12.91
C GLU A 593 -12.49 24.32 -11.69
N LEU A 594 -13.45 25.24 -11.92
CA LEU A 594 -14.21 25.83 -10.83
C LEU A 594 -15.68 25.36 -10.83
N ILE A 595 -16.54 26.02 -11.55
CA ILE A 595 -18.00 25.84 -11.49
C ILE A 595 -18.60 25.69 -12.88
N PRO A 596 -19.35 24.57 -13.10
CA PRO A 596 -19.69 23.49 -12.18
C PRO A 596 -18.69 22.30 -12.17
N GLY A 597 -17.41 22.57 -12.32
CA GLY A 597 -16.34 21.59 -12.45
C GLY A 597 -15.75 21.09 -11.10
N HIS A 598 -14.42 21.07 -11.02
CA HIS A 598 -13.68 20.50 -9.86
C HIS A 598 -14.09 21.11 -8.52
N HIS A 599 -14.17 22.45 -8.43
CA HIS A 599 -14.59 23.08 -7.16
C HIS A 599 -15.98 22.63 -6.74
N PHE A 600 -16.93 22.61 -7.68
CA PHE A 600 -18.31 22.25 -7.41
C PHE A 600 -18.41 20.80 -6.89
N HIS A 601 -17.79 19.87 -7.61
CA HIS A 601 -17.78 18.45 -7.27
C HIS A 601 -17.09 18.18 -5.92
N LEU A 602 -15.85 18.65 -5.75
CA LEU A 602 -15.03 18.33 -4.58
C LEU A 602 -15.58 19.00 -3.31
N SER A 603 -16.11 20.23 -3.42
CA SER A 603 -16.69 20.92 -2.27
C SER A 603 -17.99 20.28 -1.83
N LEU A 604 -18.91 19.94 -2.75
CA LEU A 604 -20.13 19.22 -2.39
C LEU A 604 -19.83 17.86 -1.76
N ALA A 605 -18.84 17.11 -2.24
CA ALA A 605 -18.45 15.85 -1.66
C ALA A 605 -17.95 16.04 -0.21
N LYS A 606 -17.07 17.01 0.04
CA LYS A 606 -16.56 17.35 1.39
C LYS A 606 -17.62 17.85 2.34
N GLU A 607 -18.58 18.62 1.86
CA GLU A 607 -19.67 19.20 2.65
C GLU A 607 -20.76 18.19 2.99
N ASN A 608 -20.88 17.10 2.23
CA ASN A 608 -21.92 16.10 2.44
C ASN A 608 -21.56 15.15 3.58
N GLN A 609 -22.02 15.49 4.80
CA GLN A 609 -21.81 14.69 6.01
C GLN A 609 -22.61 13.36 6.02
N GLN A 610 -23.49 13.13 5.06
CA GLN A 610 -24.24 11.87 4.95
C GLN A 610 -23.44 10.78 4.22
N LEU A 611 -22.43 11.16 3.45
CA LEU A 611 -21.52 10.23 2.81
C LEU A 611 -20.48 9.68 3.81
N SER A 612 -20.10 8.43 3.64
CA SER A 612 -18.96 7.87 4.37
C SER A 612 -17.64 8.54 3.91
N ASP A 613 -16.61 8.50 4.76
CA ASP A 613 -15.27 9.01 4.42
C ASP A 613 -14.73 8.34 3.14
N TYR A 614 -15.07 7.07 2.91
CA TYR A 614 -14.75 6.33 1.69
C TYR A 614 -15.34 6.96 0.41
N ARG A 615 -16.47 7.65 0.52
CA ARG A 615 -17.14 8.28 -0.64
C ARG A 615 -16.85 9.78 -0.77
N ARG A 616 -16.22 10.39 0.21
CA ARG A 616 -15.79 11.79 0.21
C ARG A 616 -14.35 11.95 -0.22
#